data_0e7bae16372d1ca95e45e5346151a0f5
#
_entry.id   0e7bae16372d1ca95e45e5346151a0f5
#
_cell.length_a   1.000
_cell.length_b   1.000
_cell.length_c   1.000
_cell.angle_alpha   90.00
_cell.angle_beta   90.00
_cell.angle_gamma   90.00
#
_symmetry.space_group_name_H-M   'P 1'
#
loop_
_entity.id
_entity.type
_entity.pdbx_description
1 polymer ?
#
loop_
_entity_poly.entity_id
_entity_poly.type
_entity_poly.pdbx_seq_one_letter_code
_entity_poly.pdbx_strand_id
1 'polypeptide(L)'
;MKIHREGNGTILISFLIVLLINIPLFVRTPFLLWVEMIILVATLVCFIIVLRFFRFPSRVHTFDDNAIVSGADGVVVAIEEVDEDRFLFEKRIQISVFMSLHNVHINWFPVSGKVIKDDYYSGRYLLARNPKSSFLNEHTTVIIQPEGREPILVRQIAGFVARRIVCYATEGLDAKQSTQLGFIKFGSRVDILLPMNTEILVKINDKVRGGITRIAKFKD
;
A
#
# COMPACT_ATOMS: atom_id res chain seq x y z
N MET A 1 -16.45 -11.09 1.02
CA MET A 1 -15.34 -10.12 1.15
C MET A 1 -14.68 -10.38 2.49
N LYS A 2 -13.37 -10.68 2.52
CA LYS A 2 -12.64 -10.80 3.80
C LYS A 2 -12.20 -9.41 4.24
N ILE A 3 -12.12 -9.19 5.55
CA ILE A 3 -11.59 -7.97 6.15
C ILE A 3 -10.15 -8.21 6.58
N HIS A 4 -9.29 -7.24 6.32
CA HIS A 4 -7.91 -7.30 6.73
C HIS A 4 -7.77 -7.08 8.24
N ARG A 5 -6.90 -7.85 8.91
CA ARG A 5 -6.72 -7.81 10.38
C ARG A 5 -6.40 -6.41 10.93
N GLU A 6 -5.67 -5.60 10.16
CA GLU A 6 -5.33 -4.22 10.53
C GLU A 6 -6.55 -3.28 10.57
N GLY A 7 -7.70 -3.73 10.08
CA GLY A 7 -8.96 -3.00 10.11
C GLY A 7 -9.80 -3.26 11.36
N ASN A 8 -9.59 -4.35 12.09
CA ASN A 8 -10.51 -4.80 13.15
C ASN A 8 -10.78 -3.72 14.19
N GLY A 9 -9.74 -3.06 14.71
CA GLY A 9 -9.89 -2.00 15.69
C GLY A 9 -10.60 -0.76 15.12
N THR A 10 -10.21 -0.32 13.92
CA THR A 10 -10.82 0.85 13.27
C THR A 10 -12.28 0.60 12.93
N ILE A 11 -12.62 -0.59 12.46
CA ILE A 11 -14.00 -0.98 12.13
C ILE A 11 -14.85 -1.05 13.41
N LEU A 12 -14.34 -1.64 14.50
CA LEU A 12 -15.04 -1.68 15.77
C LEU A 12 -15.30 -0.26 16.30
N ILE A 13 -14.30 0.61 16.31
CA ILE A 13 -14.46 2.00 16.75
C ILE A 13 -15.48 2.73 15.86
N SER A 14 -15.37 2.58 14.54
CA SER A 14 -16.32 3.20 13.61
C SER A 14 -17.75 2.70 13.83
N PHE A 15 -17.95 1.42 14.09
CA PHE A 15 -19.24 0.83 14.43
C PHE A 15 -19.81 1.42 15.73
N LEU A 16 -18.98 1.50 16.79
CA LEU A 16 -19.40 2.11 18.05
C LEU A 16 -19.76 3.58 17.89
N ILE A 17 -19.06 4.34 17.04
CA ILE A 17 -19.40 5.74 16.70
C ILE A 17 -20.77 5.80 16.01
N VAL A 18 -21.06 4.91 15.07
CA VAL A 18 -22.39 4.85 14.43
C VAL A 18 -23.48 4.62 15.46
N LEU A 19 -23.30 3.69 16.39
CA LEU A 19 -24.26 3.43 17.47
C LEU A 19 -24.41 4.64 18.40
N LEU A 20 -23.30 5.24 18.84
CA LEU A 20 -23.27 6.38 19.74
C LEU A 20 -24.00 7.60 19.18
N ILE A 21 -23.92 7.82 17.87
CA ILE A 21 -24.59 8.94 17.20
C ILE A 21 -26.09 8.63 17.02
N ASN A 22 -26.43 7.44 16.55
CA ASN A 22 -27.81 7.15 16.10
C ASN A 22 -28.74 6.69 17.24
N ILE A 23 -28.25 5.93 18.23
CA ILE A 23 -29.13 5.47 19.33
C ILE A 23 -29.78 6.64 20.09
N PRO A 24 -29.05 7.68 20.55
CA PRO A 24 -29.67 8.81 21.24
C PRO A 24 -30.68 9.59 20.40
N LEU A 25 -30.44 9.67 19.07
CA LEU A 25 -31.38 10.34 18.16
C LEU A 25 -32.70 9.60 18.09
N PHE A 26 -32.68 8.28 17.97
CA PHE A 26 -33.89 7.46 17.94
C PHE A 26 -34.67 7.42 19.26
N VAL A 27 -33.98 7.57 20.41
CA VAL A 27 -34.63 7.51 21.75
C VAL A 27 -35.27 8.83 22.15
N ARG A 28 -34.78 9.97 21.64
CA ARG A 28 -35.07 11.31 22.15
C ARG A 28 -36.40 11.94 21.66
N THR A 29 -37.22 11.35 20.87
CA THR A 29 -38.43 11.84 20.22
C THR A 29 -38.27 12.19 18.74
N PRO A 30 -39.19 11.77 17.89
CA PRO A 30 -39.09 11.97 16.44
C PRO A 30 -39.46 13.40 16.04
N PHE A 31 -38.71 14.40 16.53
CA PHE A 31 -39.01 15.80 16.22
C PHE A 31 -38.68 16.19 14.80
N LEU A 32 -37.67 15.51 14.18
CA LEU A 32 -37.20 15.78 12.81
C LEU A 32 -36.75 14.48 12.13
N LEU A 33 -37.67 13.56 11.89
CA LEU A 33 -37.42 12.26 11.22
C LEU A 33 -36.49 12.37 10.00
N TRP A 34 -36.62 13.43 9.21
CA TRP A 34 -35.79 13.66 8.03
C TRP A 34 -34.32 13.89 8.38
N VAL A 35 -34.02 14.63 9.44
CA VAL A 35 -32.63 14.89 9.89
C VAL A 35 -31.99 13.62 10.43
N GLU A 36 -32.76 12.84 11.22
CA GLU A 36 -32.32 11.55 11.75
C GLU A 36 -31.99 10.57 10.63
N MET A 37 -32.82 10.48 9.60
CA MET A 37 -32.58 9.65 8.43
C MET A 37 -31.36 10.10 7.64
N ILE A 38 -31.13 11.39 7.49
CA ILE A 38 -29.92 11.92 6.82
C ILE A 38 -28.65 11.55 7.62
N ILE A 39 -28.68 11.71 8.94
CA ILE A 39 -27.53 11.36 9.81
C ILE A 39 -27.27 9.86 9.77
N LEU A 40 -28.32 9.02 9.84
CA LEU A 40 -28.18 7.58 9.73
C LEU A 40 -27.55 7.18 8.40
N VAL A 41 -28.04 7.70 7.29
CA VAL A 41 -27.49 7.40 5.96
C VAL A 41 -26.03 7.87 5.86
N ALA A 42 -25.72 9.07 6.33
CA ALA A 42 -24.37 9.62 6.29
C ALA A 42 -23.39 8.75 7.11
N THR A 43 -23.77 8.37 8.33
CA THR A 43 -22.92 7.53 9.19
C THR A 43 -22.74 6.12 8.63
N LEU A 44 -23.78 5.53 8.03
CA LEU A 44 -23.70 4.24 7.34
C LEU A 44 -22.79 4.30 6.11
N VAL A 45 -22.88 5.36 5.31
CA VAL A 45 -22.00 5.57 4.15
C VAL A 45 -20.54 5.67 4.61
N CYS A 46 -20.24 6.45 5.65
CA CYS A 46 -18.91 6.52 6.23
C CYS A 46 -18.42 5.16 6.72
N PHE A 47 -19.26 4.39 7.39
CA PHE A 47 -18.92 3.05 7.86
C PHE A 47 -18.62 2.09 6.71
N ILE A 48 -19.42 2.13 5.63
CA ILE A 48 -19.20 1.32 4.42
C ILE A 48 -17.86 1.69 3.77
N ILE A 49 -17.48 2.97 3.73
CA ILE A 49 -16.18 3.42 3.21
C ILE A 49 -15.05 2.81 4.03
N VAL A 50 -15.16 2.80 5.38
CA VAL A 50 -14.17 2.16 6.27
C VAL A 50 -14.09 0.65 5.99
N LEU A 51 -15.21 -0.04 5.88
CA LEU A 51 -15.23 -1.47 5.55
C LEU A 51 -14.56 -1.75 4.20
N ARG A 52 -14.87 -0.95 3.17
CA ARG A 52 -14.26 -1.09 1.83
C ARG A 52 -12.77 -0.81 1.85
N PHE A 53 -12.31 0.12 2.67
CA PHE A 53 -10.89 0.43 2.79
C PHE A 53 -10.10 -0.77 3.29
N PHE A 54 -10.60 -1.49 4.30
CA PHE A 54 -9.92 -2.65 4.89
C PHE A 54 -10.26 -3.99 4.20
N ARG A 55 -10.80 -3.96 2.98
CA ARG A 55 -11.08 -5.20 2.25
C ARG A 55 -9.82 -5.97 1.90
N PHE A 56 -9.87 -7.28 2.05
CA PHE A 56 -8.84 -8.21 1.59
C PHE A 56 -9.37 -8.92 0.32
N PRO A 57 -8.84 -8.61 -0.87
CA PRO A 57 -9.29 -9.25 -2.10
C PRO A 57 -8.76 -10.68 -2.19
N SER A 58 -9.58 -11.60 -2.67
CA SER A 58 -9.10 -12.90 -3.13
C SER A 58 -8.52 -12.73 -4.53
N ARG A 59 -7.25 -13.10 -4.72
CA ARG A 59 -6.53 -12.98 -5.99
C ARG A 59 -5.91 -14.30 -6.36
N VAL A 60 -5.98 -14.62 -7.63
CA VAL A 60 -5.19 -15.71 -8.21
C VAL A 60 -3.86 -15.12 -8.64
N HIS A 61 -2.79 -15.63 -8.08
CA HIS A 61 -1.43 -15.20 -8.38
C HIS A 61 -0.78 -16.22 -9.32
N THR A 62 -0.14 -15.72 -10.37
CA THR A 62 0.72 -16.52 -11.23
C THR A 62 2.16 -16.18 -10.87
N PHE A 63 2.87 -17.12 -10.29
CA PHE A 63 4.29 -16.94 -9.96
C PHE A 63 5.13 -17.02 -11.23
N ASP A 64 6.07 -16.09 -11.34
CA ASP A 64 7.00 -16.01 -12.47
C ASP A 64 8.29 -15.37 -11.97
N ASP A 65 9.34 -16.20 -11.86
CA ASP A 65 10.63 -15.76 -11.31
C ASP A 65 11.35 -14.73 -12.21
N ASN A 66 10.94 -14.63 -13.48
CA ASN A 66 11.46 -13.62 -14.39
C ASN A 66 10.69 -12.29 -14.32
N ALA A 67 9.49 -12.30 -13.76
CA ALA A 67 8.66 -11.11 -13.68
C ALA A 67 8.77 -10.40 -12.33
N ILE A 68 8.67 -9.09 -12.37
CA ILE A 68 8.54 -8.23 -11.21
C ILE A 68 7.12 -7.70 -11.22
N VAL A 69 6.33 -8.03 -10.17
CA VAL A 69 4.95 -7.61 -10.06
C VAL A 69 4.81 -6.31 -9.27
N SER A 70 3.71 -5.59 -9.49
CA SER A 70 3.41 -4.38 -8.71
C SER A 70 3.30 -4.69 -7.22
N GLY A 71 3.97 -3.90 -6.40
CA GLY A 71 3.87 -3.97 -4.94
C GLY A 71 2.57 -3.41 -4.37
N ALA A 72 1.74 -2.74 -5.18
CA ALA A 72 0.51 -2.08 -4.71
C ALA A 72 -0.55 -1.97 -5.81
N ASP A 73 -1.81 -1.76 -5.39
CA ASP A 73 -2.88 -1.30 -6.27
C ASP A 73 -2.80 0.20 -6.46
N GLY A 74 -2.82 0.66 -7.69
CA GLY A 74 -2.79 2.11 -7.88
C GLY A 74 -2.55 2.54 -9.31
N VAL A 75 -1.95 3.71 -9.43
CA VAL A 75 -1.55 4.30 -10.71
C VAL A 75 -0.05 4.55 -10.66
N VAL A 76 0.66 4.20 -11.73
CA VAL A 76 2.08 4.53 -11.91
C VAL A 76 2.22 6.04 -12.07
N VAL A 77 2.89 6.70 -11.13
CA VAL A 77 3.03 8.17 -11.13
C VAL A 77 4.44 8.64 -11.52
N ALA A 78 5.44 7.78 -11.40
CA ALA A 78 6.80 8.07 -11.84
C ALA A 78 7.50 6.79 -12.31
N ILE A 79 8.36 6.93 -13.32
CA ILE A 79 9.36 5.96 -13.76
C ILE A 79 10.60 6.79 -14.06
N GLU A 80 11.61 6.68 -13.22
CA GLU A 80 12.80 7.56 -13.29
C GLU A 80 14.06 6.83 -12.82
N GLU A 81 15.21 7.26 -13.31
CA GLU A 81 16.50 6.84 -12.79
C GLU A 81 16.82 7.65 -11.53
N VAL A 82 17.22 6.96 -10.46
CA VAL A 82 17.57 7.56 -9.18
C VAL A 82 18.89 6.99 -8.67
N ASP A 83 19.68 7.80 -8.00
CA ASP A 83 20.83 7.33 -7.26
C ASP A 83 20.33 6.82 -5.89
N GLU A 84 20.55 5.53 -5.61
CA GLU A 84 20.27 4.94 -4.31
C GLU A 84 21.59 4.93 -3.49
N ASP A 85 21.74 5.92 -2.61
CA ASP A 85 22.95 6.25 -1.88
C ASP A 85 22.96 5.79 -0.41
N ARG A 86 21.95 5.02 0.03
CA ARG A 86 21.82 4.60 1.42
C ARG A 86 22.14 3.13 1.65
N PHE A 87 21.73 2.27 0.73
CA PHE A 87 21.77 0.82 0.90
C PHE A 87 22.50 0.11 -0.24
N LEU A 88 22.20 0.48 -1.48
CA LEU A 88 22.71 -0.20 -2.67
C LEU A 88 23.90 0.55 -3.30
N PHE A 89 24.01 1.87 -3.04
CA PHE A 89 25.10 2.74 -3.53
C PHE A 89 25.29 2.72 -5.05
N GLU A 90 24.18 2.68 -5.79
CA GLU A 90 24.18 2.59 -7.25
C GLU A 90 22.91 3.19 -7.86
N LYS A 91 22.95 3.42 -9.19
CA LYS A 91 21.77 3.88 -9.94
C LYS A 91 20.73 2.78 -10.06
N ARG A 92 19.47 3.16 -9.89
CA ARG A 92 18.31 2.28 -9.98
C ARG A 92 17.19 2.91 -10.80
N ILE A 93 16.35 2.08 -11.42
CA ILE A 93 15.10 2.52 -12.03
C ILE A 93 14.03 2.46 -10.94
N GLN A 94 13.48 3.62 -10.56
CA GLN A 94 12.38 3.71 -9.62
C GLN A 94 11.05 3.70 -10.36
N ILE A 95 10.15 2.78 -9.98
CA ILE A 95 8.73 2.79 -10.36
C ILE A 95 7.92 3.14 -9.14
N SER A 96 7.18 4.25 -9.19
CA SER A 96 6.33 4.74 -8.10
C SER A 96 4.86 4.47 -8.38
N VAL A 97 4.18 3.76 -7.48
CA VAL A 97 2.75 3.46 -7.57
C VAL A 97 1.99 4.20 -6.48
N PHE A 98 1.14 5.14 -6.87
CA PHE A 98 0.29 5.92 -5.96
C PHE A 98 -1.03 5.19 -5.70
N MET A 99 -1.40 5.08 -4.43
CA MET A 99 -2.61 4.42 -3.95
C MET A 99 -3.62 5.47 -3.47
N SER A 100 -4.72 5.62 -4.18
CA SER A 100 -5.86 6.43 -3.74
C SER A 100 -6.66 5.71 -2.63
N LEU A 101 -7.47 6.43 -1.87
CA LEU A 101 -8.33 5.86 -0.80
C LEU A 101 -9.25 4.73 -1.27
N HIS A 102 -9.57 4.66 -2.56
CA HIS A 102 -10.43 3.62 -3.14
C HIS A 102 -9.68 2.33 -3.47
N ASN A 103 -8.35 2.38 -3.54
CA ASN A 103 -7.52 1.21 -3.83
C ASN A 103 -7.47 0.24 -2.64
N VAL A 104 -7.02 -0.97 -2.89
CA VAL A 104 -6.63 -1.90 -1.82
C VAL A 104 -5.28 -1.45 -1.28
N HIS A 105 -5.18 -1.29 0.04
CA HIS A 105 -3.98 -0.75 0.70
C HIS A 105 -3.01 -1.82 1.22
N ILE A 106 -3.20 -3.06 0.79
CA ILE A 106 -2.25 -4.15 1.01
C ILE A 106 -1.06 -3.94 0.08
N ASN A 107 0.14 -4.14 0.61
CA ASN A 107 1.36 -4.19 -0.18
C ASN A 107 1.83 -5.63 -0.35
N TRP A 108 2.44 -5.91 -1.49
CA TRP A 108 2.79 -7.24 -1.94
C TRP A 108 4.27 -7.34 -2.24
N PHE A 109 4.88 -8.49 -1.97
CA PHE A 109 6.24 -8.76 -2.42
C PHE A 109 6.28 -8.80 -3.95
N PRO A 110 7.10 -7.95 -4.60
CA PRO A 110 7.17 -7.89 -6.06
C PRO A 110 7.90 -9.09 -6.68
N VAL A 111 8.77 -9.73 -5.92
CA VAL A 111 9.57 -10.89 -6.31
C VAL A 111 9.70 -11.87 -5.17
N SER A 112 10.09 -13.12 -5.47
CA SER A 112 10.56 -14.08 -4.48
C SER A 112 12.04 -13.81 -4.18
N GLY A 113 12.49 -14.13 -2.98
CA GLY A 113 13.87 -13.98 -2.56
C GLY A 113 14.03 -13.80 -1.06
N LYS A 114 15.24 -13.69 -0.59
CA LYS A 114 15.52 -13.48 0.83
C LYS A 114 15.47 -11.99 1.17
N VAL A 115 14.77 -11.61 2.22
CA VAL A 115 14.83 -10.26 2.76
C VAL A 115 16.18 -10.09 3.44
N ILE A 116 17.02 -9.20 2.90
CA ILE A 116 18.38 -8.95 3.42
C ILE A 116 18.43 -7.69 4.28
N LYS A 117 17.37 -6.85 4.22
CA LYS A 117 17.25 -5.63 5.04
C LYS A 117 15.79 -5.25 5.18
N ASP A 118 15.42 -4.79 6.39
CA ASP A 118 14.18 -4.09 6.68
C ASP A 118 14.46 -2.93 7.64
N ASP A 119 14.15 -1.72 7.22
CA ASP A 119 14.33 -0.52 8.02
C ASP A 119 13.06 0.32 8.05
N TYR A 120 12.80 0.94 9.20
CA TYR A 120 11.72 1.89 9.41
C TYR A 120 12.27 3.28 9.71
N TYR A 121 11.71 4.27 9.05
CA TYR A 121 12.06 5.67 9.23
C TYR A 121 10.82 6.46 9.63
N SER A 122 10.87 7.11 10.78
CA SER A 122 9.88 8.12 11.16
C SER A 122 10.08 9.36 10.28
N GLY A 123 8.98 10.03 9.92
CA GLY A 123 9.07 11.18 9.03
C GLY A 123 7.84 12.08 9.09
N ARG A 124 7.75 12.99 8.11
CA ARG A 124 6.61 13.88 7.92
C ARG A 124 5.46 13.15 7.21
N TYR A 125 4.34 13.82 7.06
CA TYR A 125 3.16 13.33 6.37
C TYR A 125 2.79 14.28 5.22
N LEU A 126 3.66 14.40 4.21
CA LEU A 126 3.39 15.15 3.00
C LEU A 126 2.47 14.33 2.07
N LEU A 127 1.85 15.00 1.08
CA LEU A 127 1.08 14.29 0.05
C LEU A 127 1.98 13.26 -0.65
N ALA A 128 1.61 11.98 -0.61
CA ALA A 128 2.41 10.88 -1.16
C ALA A 128 2.65 11.00 -2.68
N ARG A 129 1.86 11.79 -3.38
CA ARG A 129 2.06 12.11 -4.81
C ARG A 129 3.26 13.04 -5.06
N ASN A 130 3.76 13.74 -4.04
CA ASN A 130 4.91 14.63 -4.18
C ASN A 130 6.21 13.79 -4.25
N PRO A 131 7.11 13.98 -5.22
CA PRO A 131 8.40 13.28 -5.30
C PRO A 131 9.22 13.37 -4.01
N LYS A 132 9.24 14.53 -3.35
CA LYS A 132 9.95 14.74 -2.08
C LYS A 132 9.43 13.89 -0.92
N SER A 133 8.24 13.29 -1.04
CA SER A 133 7.68 12.44 0.02
C SER A 133 8.46 11.14 0.23
N SER A 134 9.23 10.66 -0.76
CA SER A 134 10.03 9.42 -0.65
C SER A 134 11.02 9.43 0.49
N PHE A 135 11.58 10.60 0.83
CA PHE A 135 12.62 10.73 1.84
C PHE A 135 12.17 11.48 3.10
N LEU A 136 11.13 12.29 3.00
CA LEU A 136 10.68 13.13 4.10
C LEU A 136 9.53 12.52 4.91
N ASN A 137 8.73 11.67 4.29
CA ASN A 137 7.61 11.02 4.97
C ASN A 137 8.06 9.78 5.76
N GLU A 138 7.22 9.39 6.72
CA GLU A 138 7.29 8.07 7.33
C GLU A 138 7.34 7.01 6.22
N HIS A 139 8.36 6.15 6.25
CA HIS A 139 8.55 5.10 5.26
C HIS A 139 9.25 3.88 5.83
N THR A 140 9.01 2.73 5.20
CA THR A 140 9.81 1.52 5.39
C THR A 140 10.61 1.23 4.15
N THR A 141 11.79 0.65 4.31
CA THR A 141 12.62 0.16 3.21
C THR A 141 12.87 -1.32 3.41
N VAL A 142 12.54 -2.12 2.41
CA VAL A 142 12.74 -3.57 2.40
C VAL A 142 13.59 -3.91 1.19
N ILE A 143 14.69 -4.63 1.40
CA ILE A 143 15.56 -5.10 0.32
C ILE A 143 15.41 -6.61 0.20
N ILE A 144 15.05 -7.04 -1.00
CA ILE A 144 14.82 -8.45 -1.32
C ILE A 144 15.92 -8.89 -2.28
N GLN A 145 16.60 -9.97 -1.96
CA GLN A 145 17.63 -10.60 -2.77
C GLN A 145 17.03 -11.83 -3.48
N PRO A 146 16.64 -11.72 -4.75
CA PRO A 146 16.27 -12.88 -5.55
C PRO A 146 17.49 -13.78 -5.79
N GLU A 147 17.27 -15.06 -5.97
CA GLU A 147 18.34 -16.01 -6.24
C GLU A 147 19.00 -15.73 -7.59
N GLY A 148 20.35 -15.61 -7.60
CA GLY A 148 21.15 -15.37 -8.79
C GLY A 148 20.93 -14.01 -9.49
N ARG A 149 20.29 -13.03 -8.83
CA ARG A 149 19.98 -11.73 -9.41
C ARG A 149 20.37 -10.60 -8.48
N GLU A 150 20.39 -9.38 -8.98
CA GLU A 150 20.59 -8.18 -8.18
C GLU A 150 19.40 -7.90 -7.24
N PRO A 151 19.66 -7.27 -6.06
CA PRO A 151 18.61 -6.98 -5.09
C PRO A 151 17.62 -5.94 -5.61
N ILE A 152 16.37 -6.06 -5.12
CA ILE A 152 15.30 -5.11 -5.37
C ILE A 152 14.96 -4.42 -4.06
N LEU A 153 14.83 -3.09 -4.09
CA LEU A 153 14.41 -2.30 -2.94
C LEU A 153 12.94 -1.91 -3.09
N VAL A 154 12.15 -2.16 -2.06
CA VAL A 154 10.75 -1.75 -1.95
C VAL A 154 10.61 -0.75 -0.82
N ARG A 155 10.06 0.42 -1.11
CA ARG A 155 9.80 1.46 -0.11
C ARG A 155 8.30 1.69 0.02
N GLN A 156 7.75 1.46 1.22
CA GLN A 156 6.38 1.85 1.57
C GLN A 156 6.43 3.28 2.11
N ILE A 157 5.61 4.18 1.60
CA ILE A 157 5.63 5.60 1.96
C ILE A 157 4.24 6.02 2.41
N ALA A 158 4.16 6.53 3.65
CA ALA A 158 2.94 7.10 4.18
C ALA A 158 2.59 8.43 3.50
N GLY A 159 1.30 8.69 3.26
CA GLY A 159 0.80 9.96 2.76
C GLY A 159 0.29 10.87 3.88
N PHE A 160 -0.32 12.00 3.50
CA PHE A 160 -0.80 13.03 4.43
C PHE A 160 -1.83 12.53 5.46
N VAL A 161 -2.71 11.63 5.06
CA VAL A 161 -3.74 11.02 5.94
C VAL A 161 -3.22 9.74 6.59
N ALA A 162 -2.20 9.13 6.01
CA ALA A 162 -1.58 7.92 6.53
C ALA A 162 -0.81 8.25 7.81
N ARG A 163 -1.12 7.54 8.88
CA ARG A 163 -0.43 7.69 10.16
C ARG A 163 0.27 6.40 10.60
N ARG A 164 0.25 5.35 9.77
CA ARG A 164 0.88 4.08 10.15
C ARG A 164 1.13 3.19 8.94
N ILE A 165 2.37 2.79 8.80
CA ILE A 165 2.81 1.70 7.95
C ILE A 165 2.92 0.44 8.80
N VAL A 166 2.43 -0.67 8.27
CA VAL A 166 2.64 -2.00 8.81
C VAL A 166 3.46 -2.77 7.80
N CYS A 167 4.67 -3.14 8.17
CA CYS A 167 5.55 -4.01 7.40
C CYS A 167 5.60 -5.38 8.07
N TYR A 168 5.47 -6.45 7.29
CA TYR A 168 5.60 -7.83 7.77
C TYR A 168 6.91 -8.46 7.32
N ALA A 169 7.67 -7.76 6.49
CA ALA A 169 9.00 -8.18 6.14
C ALA A 169 9.92 -8.05 7.36
N THR A 170 10.75 -9.04 7.58
CA THR A 170 11.81 -9.04 8.57
C THR A 170 13.07 -9.58 7.93
N GLU A 171 14.23 -9.08 8.33
CA GLU A 171 15.52 -9.57 7.83
C GLU A 171 15.63 -11.09 8.03
N GLY A 172 16.08 -11.80 7.00
CA GLY A 172 16.16 -13.26 6.98
C GLY A 172 14.89 -13.98 6.48
N LEU A 173 13.75 -13.28 6.29
CA LEU A 173 12.51 -13.87 5.79
C LEU A 173 12.69 -14.33 4.33
N ASP A 174 12.22 -15.54 4.03
CA ASP A 174 12.07 -16.02 2.65
C ASP A 174 10.76 -15.49 2.06
N ALA A 175 10.86 -14.38 1.36
CA ALA A 175 9.74 -13.74 0.69
C ALA A 175 9.31 -14.55 -0.53
N LYS A 176 7.98 -14.67 -0.72
CA LYS A 176 7.38 -15.25 -1.94
C LYS A 176 6.67 -14.16 -2.71
N GLN A 177 6.90 -14.10 -4.01
CA GLN A 177 6.23 -13.16 -4.91
C GLN A 177 4.71 -13.20 -4.68
N SER A 178 4.08 -12.04 -4.73
CA SER A 178 2.62 -11.89 -4.57
C SER A 178 2.06 -12.31 -3.20
N THR A 179 2.90 -12.60 -2.20
CA THR A 179 2.45 -12.67 -0.81
C THR A 179 2.46 -11.28 -0.17
N GLN A 180 1.82 -11.15 0.96
CA GLN A 180 1.66 -9.86 1.61
C GLN A 180 2.96 -9.36 2.25
N LEU A 181 3.45 -8.19 1.79
CA LEU A 181 4.57 -7.47 2.38
C LEU A 181 4.13 -6.59 3.56
N GLY A 182 2.96 -5.96 3.45
CA GLY A 182 2.52 -5.04 4.49
C GLY A 182 1.17 -4.40 4.19
N PHE A 183 0.88 -3.32 4.93
CA PHE A 183 -0.34 -2.52 4.80
C PHE A 183 -0.04 -1.05 5.14
N ILE A 184 -0.51 -0.11 4.32
CA ILE A 184 -0.39 1.32 4.62
C ILE A 184 -1.78 1.91 4.84
N LYS A 185 -2.01 2.60 5.97
CA LYS A 185 -3.32 3.16 6.30
C LYS A 185 -3.49 4.55 5.68
N PHE A 186 -4.50 4.75 4.81
CA PHE A 186 -5.01 6.02 4.26
C PHE A 186 -4.05 6.85 3.39
N GLY A 187 -4.05 6.57 2.07
CA GLY A 187 -3.34 7.32 1.04
C GLY A 187 -1.83 7.16 1.10
N SER A 188 -1.24 6.56 0.09
CA SER A 188 0.14 6.08 0.18
C SER A 188 0.77 5.93 -1.20
N ARG A 189 2.07 5.64 -1.20
CA ARG A 189 2.84 5.31 -2.38
C ARG A 189 3.77 4.14 -2.07
N VAL A 190 3.98 3.29 -3.05
CA VAL A 190 5.02 2.26 -3.01
C VAL A 190 6.00 2.55 -4.14
N ASP A 191 7.28 2.70 -3.79
CA ASP A 191 8.37 2.80 -4.74
C ASP A 191 9.08 1.45 -4.82
N ILE A 192 9.38 1.02 -6.04
CA ILE A 192 10.14 -0.20 -6.31
C ILE A 192 11.36 0.22 -7.11
N LEU A 193 12.55 0.00 -6.56
CA LEU A 193 13.82 0.34 -7.17
C LEU A 193 14.45 -0.91 -7.76
N LEU A 194 14.65 -0.89 -9.05
CA LEU A 194 15.05 -2.01 -9.90
C LEU A 194 16.47 -1.82 -10.43
N PRO A 195 17.21 -2.89 -10.72
CA PRO A 195 18.47 -2.81 -11.45
C PRO A 195 18.32 -2.12 -12.81
N MET A 196 19.37 -1.43 -13.26
CA MET A 196 19.35 -0.67 -14.53
C MET A 196 19.15 -1.55 -15.76
N ASN A 197 19.49 -2.82 -15.69
CA ASN A 197 19.32 -3.80 -16.77
C ASN A 197 17.91 -4.42 -16.83
N THR A 198 16.94 -3.90 -16.07
CA THR A 198 15.58 -4.42 -16.03
C THR A 198 14.74 -3.86 -17.19
N GLU A 199 13.90 -4.68 -17.84
CA GLU A 199 12.94 -4.24 -18.84
C GLU A 199 11.63 -3.78 -18.18
N ILE A 200 11.25 -2.53 -18.42
CA ILE A 200 10.02 -1.93 -17.86
C ILE A 200 8.84 -2.23 -18.79
N LEU A 201 7.73 -2.73 -18.22
CA LEU A 201 6.54 -3.18 -18.94
C LEU A 201 5.33 -2.24 -18.78
N VAL A 202 5.46 -1.18 -18.00
CA VAL A 202 4.40 -0.21 -17.71
C VAL A 202 4.80 1.20 -18.09
N LYS A 203 3.80 2.09 -18.19
CA LYS A 203 3.99 3.52 -18.49
C LYS A 203 3.39 4.36 -17.37
N ILE A 204 3.77 5.62 -17.29
CA ILE A 204 3.15 6.61 -16.40
C ILE A 204 1.65 6.69 -16.70
N ASN A 205 0.83 6.74 -15.67
CA ASN A 205 -0.64 6.69 -15.64
C ASN A 205 -1.26 5.30 -15.85
N ASP A 206 -0.49 4.24 -16.03
CA ASP A 206 -1.04 2.89 -16.06
C ASP A 206 -1.65 2.51 -14.71
N LYS A 207 -2.83 1.87 -14.75
CA LYS A 207 -3.47 1.28 -13.57
C LYS A 207 -2.92 -0.11 -13.34
N VAL A 208 -2.38 -0.33 -12.14
CA VAL A 208 -1.77 -1.60 -11.75
C VAL A 208 -2.47 -2.23 -10.54
N ARG A 209 -2.38 -3.56 -10.45
CA ARG A 209 -2.90 -4.36 -9.34
C ARG A 209 -1.75 -5.06 -8.63
N GLY A 210 -1.61 -4.81 -7.33
CA GLY A 210 -0.58 -5.40 -6.49
C GLY A 210 -0.61 -6.93 -6.51
N GLY A 211 0.56 -7.54 -6.64
CA GLY A 211 0.72 -8.99 -6.73
C GLY A 211 0.21 -9.62 -8.02
N ILE A 212 -0.23 -8.85 -9.03
CA ILE A 212 -0.78 -9.38 -10.29
C ILE A 212 -0.15 -8.73 -11.50
N THR A 213 -0.16 -7.39 -11.59
CA THR A 213 0.33 -6.69 -12.77
C THR A 213 1.84 -6.78 -12.84
N ARG A 214 2.37 -7.36 -13.90
CA ARG A 214 3.80 -7.34 -14.21
C ARG A 214 4.20 -5.93 -14.58
N ILE A 215 5.07 -5.31 -13.79
CA ILE A 215 5.56 -3.94 -14.02
C ILE A 215 6.90 -3.92 -14.71
N ALA A 216 7.67 -4.99 -14.57
CA ALA A 216 8.97 -5.16 -15.19
C ALA A 216 9.33 -6.64 -15.32
N LYS A 217 10.41 -6.94 -16.03
CA LYS A 217 11.03 -8.27 -16.05
C LYS A 217 12.56 -8.14 -16.01
N PHE A 218 13.19 -9.11 -15.42
CA PHE A 218 14.64 -9.23 -15.48
C PHE A 218 15.04 -9.51 -16.94
N LYS A 219 16.15 -8.91 -17.38
CA LYS A 219 16.82 -9.32 -18.62
C LYS A 219 17.79 -10.45 -18.28
N ASP A 220 17.82 -11.46 -19.12
CA ASP A 220 18.76 -12.55 -19.07
C ASP A 220 20.19 -12.06 -19.34
#